data_c7517d8b945606a5dc174ef19ede7dce
#
_entry.id   c7517d8b945606a5dc174ef19ede7dce
#
_cell.length_a   1.000
_cell.length_b   1.000
_cell.length_c   1.000
_cell.angle_alpha   90.00
_cell.angle_beta   90.00
_cell.angle_gamma   90.00
#
_symmetry.space_group_name_H-M   'P 1'
#
loop_
_entity.id
_entity.type
_entity.pdbx_description
1 polymer ?
#
loop_
_entity_poly.entity_id
_entity_poly.type
_entity_poly.pdbx_seq_one_letter_code
_entity_poly.pdbx_strand_id
1 'polypeptide(L)'
;MLKTIDLFAGAGGLSLGFEMTGQFEVLAAAEINKNAQATYRKNLAEGKENFTFIDNVLGYDFASLNEKLGGIDVVIGGPPCQGFSNANRQKNHLISMNNGLVKEYFRAIKEIRPKAFIMENVSMLRSDTHRFYESTKDSDEINQLIEKGFEIPKREDRLYVSEDVFQNIDYAQIDNVEFEHFIIPVELLQLLSVLNKNFSNENRLTKFLIKNSKDIVKRITSILNAQSDDEVVLDKTVTYRLAAIKDAIINESVKEKADDVAYIVSLEKMISTIYEIKNNGLIGQFSVNENGALIYKVNSYSVIDYVNAILGGEYIQVGDTVNAEWFGVPQERRRYIVMGIRKDLYPNVKPQLPTQPEKLKIVTVG
;
A
#
# COMPACT_ATOMS: atom_id res chain seq x y z
N MET A 1 -29.73 -20.99 -1.37
CA MET A 1 -28.36 -20.56 -1.79
C MET A 1 -27.63 -19.98 -0.59
N LEU A 2 -26.31 -20.07 -0.55
CA LEU A 2 -25.46 -19.46 0.48
C LEU A 2 -25.36 -17.96 0.23
N LYS A 3 -25.74 -17.15 1.21
CA LYS A 3 -25.65 -15.70 1.16
C LYS A 3 -24.19 -15.27 1.20
N THR A 4 -23.75 -14.60 0.16
CA THR A 4 -22.33 -14.28 -0.07
C THR A 4 -22.12 -12.80 -0.20
N ILE A 5 -20.98 -12.30 0.24
CA ILE A 5 -20.48 -10.95 -0.09
C ILE A 5 -19.09 -11.05 -0.72
N ASP A 6 -18.79 -10.12 -1.65
CA ASP A 6 -17.52 -10.04 -2.36
C ASP A 6 -16.78 -8.75 -2.00
N LEU A 7 -15.66 -8.86 -1.29
CA LEU A 7 -14.83 -7.72 -0.89
C LEU A 7 -13.67 -7.55 -1.86
N PHE A 8 -13.44 -6.31 -2.30
CA PHE A 8 -12.47 -5.99 -3.36
C PHE A 8 -12.83 -6.65 -4.69
N ALA A 9 -14.11 -6.57 -5.03
CA ALA A 9 -14.75 -7.37 -6.07
C ALA A 9 -14.26 -7.08 -7.51
N GLY A 10 -13.60 -5.95 -7.76
CA GLY A 10 -13.22 -5.54 -9.10
C GLY A 10 -14.42 -5.50 -10.05
N ALA A 11 -14.27 -6.10 -11.22
CA ALA A 11 -15.35 -6.23 -12.20
C ALA A 11 -16.30 -7.43 -11.94
N GLY A 12 -16.08 -8.20 -10.86
CA GLY A 12 -16.97 -9.27 -10.41
C GLY A 12 -16.60 -10.68 -10.90
N GLY A 13 -15.36 -10.92 -11.33
CA GLY A 13 -14.97 -12.24 -11.84
C GLY A 13 -15.12 -13.37 -10.81
N LEU A 14 -14.78 -13.08 -9.55
CA LEU A 14 -14.92 -14.07 -8.46
C LEU A 14 -16.39 -14.33 -8.16
N SER A 15 -17.19 -13.28 -7.98
CA SER A 15 -18.64 -13.36 -7.78
C SER A 15 -19.32 -14.17 -8.88
N LEU A 16 -19.01 -13.91 -10.16
CA LEU A 16 -19.57 -14.62 -11.28
C LEU A 16 -19.30 -16.14 -11.18
N GLY A 17 -18.04 -16.50 -10.90
CA GLY A 17 -17.65 -17.90 -10.76
C GLY A 17 -18.43 -18.62 -9.68
N PHE A 18 -18.69 -17.99 -8.53
CA PHE A 18 -19.49 -18.57 -7.45
C PHE A 18 -20.96 -18.68 -7.82
N GLU A 19 -21.58 -17.63 -8.39
CA GLU A 19 -23.00 -17.64 -8.78
C GLU A 19 -23.29 -18.66 -9.88
N MET A 20 -22.36 -18.87 -10.82
CA MET A 20 -22.51 -19.90 -11.89
C MET A 20 -22.66 -21.32 -11.34
N THR A 21 -22.25 -21.59 -10.11
CA THR A 21 -22.49 -22.90 -9.48
C THR A 21 -23.95 -23.13 -9.07
N GLY A 22 -24.77 -22.08 -9.03
CA GLY A 22 -26.15 -22.12 -8.55
C GLY A 22 -26.32 -22.35 -7.04
N GLN A 23 -25.22 -22.37 -6.28
CA GLN A 23 -25.23 -22.60 -4.82
C GLN A 23 -25.05 -21.32 -4.00
N PHE A 24 -24.53 -20.28 -4.59
CA PHE A 24 -24.21 -19.00 -3.95
C PHE A 24 -25.07 -17.88 -4.53
N GLU A 25 -25.44 -16.94 -3.67
CA GLU A 25 -26.13 -15.71 -4.03
C GLU A 25 -25.32 -14.52 -3.48
N VAL A 26 -24.74 -13.71 -4.35
CA VAL A 26 -23.98 -12.52 -3.94
C VAL A 26 -24.96 -11.37 -3.69
N LEU A 27 -25.04 -10.94 -2.43
CA LEU A 27 -25.98 -9.91 -1.95
C LEU A 27 -25.31 -8.53 -1.79
N ALA A 28 -23.98 -8.51 -1.64
CA ALA A 28 -23.23 -7.26 -1.56
C ALA A 28 -21.84 -7.39 -2.18
N ALA A 29 -21.33 -6.31 -2.70
CA ALA A 29 -19.95 -6.20 -3.19
C ALA A 29 -19.31 -4.91 -2.74
N ALA A 30 -18.00 -4.93 -2.50
CA ALA A 30 -17.19 -3.77 -2.17
C ALA A 30 -16.12 -3.55 -3.23
N GLU A 31 -16.06 -2.33 -3.80
CA GLU A 31 -15.05 -1.92 -4.78
C GLU A 31 -14.94 -0.39 -4.80
N ILE A 32 -13.72 0.15 -4.76
CA ILE A 32 -13.47 1.59 -4.75
C ILE A 32 -13.39 2.19 -6.16
N ASN A 33 -12.96 1.40 -7.15
CA ASN A 33 -12.80 1.85 -8.53
C ASN A 33 -14.15 1.98 -9.24
N LYS A 34 -14.56 3.20 -9.61
CA LYS A 34 -15.87 3.49 -10.21
C LYS A 34 -16.10 2.79 -11.54
N ASN A 35 -15.07 2.58 -12.35
CA ASN A 35 -15.21 1.86 -13.64
C ASN A 35 -15.46 0.37 -13.40
N ALA A 36 -14.74 -0.23 -12.44
CA ALA A 36 -14.98 -1.62 -12.04
C ALA A 36 -16.38 -1.79 -11.44
N GLN A 37 -16.82 -0.87 -10.58
CA GLN A 37 -18.20 -0.83 -10.05
C GLN A 37 -19.25 -0.80 -11.17
N ALA A 38 -19.07 0.06 -12.18
CA ALA A 38 -20.00 0.16 -13.29
C ALA A 38 -20.12 -1.17 -14.05
N THR A 39 -18.99 -1.83 -14.30
CA THR A 39 -18.94 -3.15 -14.93
C THR A 39 -19.64 -4.21 -14.06
N TYR A 40 -19.35 -4.23 -12.77
CA TYR A 40 -19.96 -5.16 -11.81
C TYR A 40 -21.48 -4.98 -11.76
N ARG A 41 -21.94 -3.74 -11.60
CA ARG A 41 -23.39 -3.42 -11.50
C ARG A 41 -24.14 -3.89 -12.75
N LYS A 42 -23.59 -3.62 -13.95
CA LYS A 42 -24.21 -4.02 -15.20
C LYS A 42 -24.31 -5.54 -15.35
N ASN A 43 -23.28 -6.29 -14.97
CA ASN A 43 -23.18 -7.71 -15.27
C ASN A 43 -23.76 -8.62 -14.17
N LEU A 44 -23.76 -8.17 -12.91
CA LEU A 44 -24.02 -9.03 -11.77
C LEU A 44 -25.05 -8.47 -10.78
N ALA A 45 -25.32 -7.18 -10.77
CA ALA A 45 -26.26 -6.57 -9.85
C ALA A 45 -27.51 -6.01 -10.53
N GLU A 46 -27.56 -5.96 -11.86
CA GLU A 46 -28.74 -5.52 -12.60
C GLU A 46 -29.92 -6.46 -12.34
N GLY A 47 -31.06 -5.90 -11.92
CA GLY A 47 -32.26 -6.67 -11.55
C GLY A 47 -32.27 -7.26 -10.15
N LYS A 48 -31.21 -7.10 -9.34
CA LYS A 48 -31.19 -7.50 -7.94
C LYS A 48 -31.70 -6.36 -7.05
N GLU A 49 -32.96 -6.40 -6.63
CA GLU A 49 -33.61 -5.29 -5.89
C GLU A 49 -32.94 -4.94 -4.55
N ASN A 50 -32.33 -5.91 -3.87
CA ASN A 50 -31.73 -5.75 -2.55
C ASN A 50 -30.20 -5.80 -2.54
N PHE A 51 -29.54 -5.58 -3.69
CA PHE A 51 -28.09 -5.62 -3.78
C PHE A 51 -27.45 -4.39 -3.11
N THR A 52 -26.51 -4.62 -2.18
CA THR A 52 -25.78 -3.55 -1.50
C THR A 52 -24.40 -3.38 -2.12
N PHE A 53 -24.06 -2.15 -2.57
CA PHE A 53 -22.72 -1.82 -3.05
C PHE A 53 -21.99 -0.94 -2.04
N ILE A 54 -20.77 -1.36 -1.65
CA ILE A 54 -19.90 -0.69 -0.69
C ILE A 54 -18.77 0.02 -1.45
N ASP A 55 -18.68 1.33 -1.32
CA ASP A 55 -17.67 2.13 -2.03
C ASP A 55 -16.27 2.01 -1.40
N ASN A 56 -16.20 1.83 -0.08
CA ASN A 56 -14.93 1.72 0.64
C ASN A 56 -15.09 0.76 1.84
N VAL A 57 -14.17 -0.18 1.96
CA VAL A 57 -14.16 -1.16 3.06
C VAL A 57 -13.59 -0.59 4.36
N LEU A 58 -12.77 0.47 4.28
CA LEU A 58 -12.10 1.05 5.44
C LEU A 58 -13.11 1.61 6.43
N GLY A 59 -13.12 1.03 7.65
CA GLY A 59 -14.04 1.44 8.72
C GLY A 59 -15.51 1.13 8.46
N TYR A 60 -15.84 0.34 7.44
CA TYR A 60 -17.23 -0.05 7.16
C TYR A 60 -17.77 -0.98 8.25
N ASP A 61 -19.03 -0.77 8.66
CA ASP A 61 -19.73 -1.58 9.67
C ASP A 61 -20.30 -2.86 9.04
N PHE A 62 -19.49 -3.92 9.09
CA PHE A 62 -19.88 -5.23 8.55
C PHE A 62 -20.87 -5.97 9.47
N ALA A 63 -20.90 -5.65 10.76
CA ALA A 63 -21.87 -6.25 11.67
C ALA A 63 -23.29 -5.79 11.31
N SER A 64 -23.51 -4.49 11.12
CA SER A 64 -24.79 -3.95 10.67
C SER A 64 -25.19 -4.47 9.28
N LEU A 65 -24.24 -4.64 8.37
CA LEU A 65 -24.52 -5.27 7.06
C LEU A 65 -24.99 -6.71 7.21
N ASN A 66 -24.34 -7.48 8.08
CA ASN A 66 -24.68 -8.86 8.35
C ASN A 66 -26.11 -8.99 8.90
N GLU A 67 -26.51 -8.15 9.83
CA GLU A 67 -27.87 -8.07 10.35
C GLU A 67 -28.89 -7.69 9.27
N LYS A 68 -28.60 -6.63 8.49
CA LYS A 68 -29.45 -6.16 7.38
C LYS A 68 -29.73 -7.24 6.36
N LEU A 69 -28.74 -8.08 6.04
CA LEU A 69 -28.86 -9.16 5.06
C LEU A 69 -29.43 -10.46 5.66
N GLY A 70 -29.73 -10.46 6.98
CA GLY A 70 -30.25 -11.62 7.68
C GLY A 70 -29.25 -12.77 7.78
N GLY A 71 -27.99 -12.45 8.00
CA GLY A 71 -26.86 -13.36 8.10
C GLY A 71 -26.13 -13.58 6.76
N ILE A 72 -24.80 -13.54 6.79
CA ILE A 72 -23.92 -13.81 5.67
C ILE A 72 -23.22 -15.15 5.89
N ASP A 73 -23.37 -16.06 4.93
CA ASP A 73 -22.82 -17.41 5.01
C ASP A 73 -21.36 -17.47 4.55
N VAL A 74 -21.02 -16.69 3.50
CA VAL A 74 -19.70 -16.75 2.87
C VAL A 74 -19.16 -15.35 2.57
N VAL A 75 -17.90 -15.12 2.87
CA VAL A 75 -17.15 -13.93 2.44
C VAL A 75 -16.11 -14.36 1.42
N ILE A 76 -16.18 -13.80 0.23
CA ILE A 76 -15.15 -13.98 -0.80
C ILE A 76 -14.44 -12.64 -1.05
N GLY A 77 -13.23 -12.67 -1.64
CA GLY A 77 -12.59 -11.41 -2.02
C GLY A 77 -11.13 -11.54 -2.39
N GLY A 78 -10.63 -10.48 -3.05
CA GLY A 78 -9.25 -10.36 -3.46
C GLY A 78 -8.60 -9.06 -2.96
N PRO A 79 -8.28 -8.92 -1.66
CA PRO A 79 -7.66 -7.70 -1.16
C PRO A 79 -6.34 -7.43 -1.88
N PRO A 80 -6.10 -6.21 -2.40
CA PRO A 80 -4.89 -5.92 -3.14
C PRO A 80 -3.66 -5.96 -2.25
N CYS A 81 -2.61 -6.62 -2.73
CA CYS A 81 -1.29 -6.66 -2.12
C CYS A 81 -0.35 -5.74 -2.92
N GLN A 82 -0.55 -4.42 -2.82
CA GLN A 82 0.14 -3.46 -3.70
C GLN A 82 1.58 -3.12 -3.31
N GLY A 83 2.05 -3.51 -2.12
CA GLY A 83 3.41 -3.22 -1.66
C GLY A 83 4.52 -3.92 -2.47
N PHE A 84 4.19 -4.97 -3.22
CA PHE A 84 5.18 -5.87 -3.83
C PHE A 84 4.91 -6.25 -5.28
N SER A 85 3.91 -5.64 -5.94
CA SER A 85 3.74 -5.90 -7.38
C SER A 85 4.85 -5.21 -8.17
N ASN A 86 5.53 -5.96 -9.06
CA ASN A 86 6.51 -5.42 -10.01
C ASN A 86 5.95 -4.29 -10.90
N ALA A 87 4.63 -4.12 -10.95
CA ALA A 87 3.96 -3.04 -11.65
C ALA A 87 4.07 -1.68 -10.93
N ASN A 88 4.31 -1.67 -9.62
CA ASN A 88 4.42 -0.43 -8.84
C ASN A 88 5.89 -0.06 -8.62
N ARG A 89 6.68 0.04 -9.70
CA ARG A 89 8.06 0.57 -9.67
C ARG A 89 8.15 2.06 -9.35
N GLN A 90 7.02 2.73 -9.14
CA GLN A 90 6.99 4.08 -8.58
C GLN A 90 7.06 3.96 -7.05
N LYS A 91 8.27 3.79 -6.55
CA LYS A 91 8.63 3.75 -5.12
C LYS A 91 8.50 5.13 -4.47
N ASN A 92 7.31 5.72 -4.50
CA ASN A 92 7.09 7.03 -3.86
C ASN A 92 6.52 6.93 -2.44
N HIS A 93 6.17 5.73 -1.97
CA HIS A 93 5.74 5.49 -0.60
C HIS A 93 6.53 4.31 -0.04
N LEU A 94 7.32 4.55 0.99
CA LEU A 94 8.13 3.55 1.70
C LEU A 94 7.26 2.60 2.50
N ILE A 95 6.12 3.11 2.98
CA ILE A 95 5.18 2.41 3.81
C ILE A 95 3.98 2.08 2.95
N SER A 96 3.92 0.85 2.47
CA SER A 96 2.75 0.39 1.76
C SER A 96 1.57 0.32 2.72
N MET A 97 0.60 1.23 2.57
CA MET A 97 -0.71 1.15 3.24
C MET A 97 -1.50 -0.13 2.90
N ASN A 98 -0.98 -0.97 2.04
CA ASN A 98 -1.71 -2.01 1.33
C ASN A 98 -1.89 -3.29 2.13
N ASN A 99 -1.06 -3.52 3.14
CA ASN A 99 -1.33 -4.59 4.10
C ASN A 99 -2.52 -4.27 5.00
N GLY A 100 -2.88 -2.98 5.14
CA GLY A 100 -4.12 -2.55 5.80
C GLY A 100 -5.38 -3.11 5.14
N LEU A 101 -5.40 -3.29 3.81
CA LEU A 101 -6.56 -3.83 3.11
C LEU A 101 -6.75 -5.33 3.33
N VAL A 102 -5.67 -6.08 3.49
CA VAL A 102 -5.74 -7.49 3.92
C VAL A 102 -6.28 -7.56 5.35
N LYS A 103 -5.84 -6.68 6.25
CA LYS A 103 -6.39 -6.60 7.61
C LYS A 103 -7.88 -6.27 7.61
N GLU A 104 -8.33 -5.33 6.77
CA GLU A 104 -9.76 -5.01 6.62
C GLU A 104 -10.58 -6.21 6.14
N TYR A 105 -10.04 -7.02 5.23
CA TYR A 105 -10.70 -8.27 4.83
C TYR A 105 -10.92 -9.21 6.02
N PHE A 106 -9.90 -9.39 6.87
CA PHE A 106 -10.04 -10.27 8.05
C PHE A 106 -10.84 -9.62 9.17
N ARG A 107 -10.84 -8.28 9.29
CA ARG A 107 -11.79 -7.59 10.19
C ARG A 107 -13.23 -7.86 9.79
N ALA A 108 -13.55 -7.82 8.51
CA ALA A 108 -14.87 -8.17 8.01
C ALA A 108 -15.26 -9.63 8.38
N ILE A 109 -14.35 -10.59 8.23
CA ILE A 109 -14.59 -11.98 8.63
C ILE A 109 -14.85 -12.09 10.13
N LYS A 110 -14.09 -11.37 10.96
CA LYS A 110 -14.25 -11.36 12.42
C LYS A 110 -15.61 -10.79 12.86
N GLU A 111 -16.07 -9.70 12.21
CA GLU A 111 -17.35 -9.07 12.51
C GLU A 111 -18.55 -9.89 12.01
N ILE A 112 -18.47 -10.44 10.80
CA ILE A 112 -19.55 -11.22 10.17
C ILE A 112 -19.62 -12.63 10.76
N ARG A 113 -18.48 -13.25 11.07
CA ARG A 113 -18.35 -14.66 11.46
C ARG A 113 -19.03 -15.61 10.47
N PRO A 114 -18.70 -15.55 9.16
CA PRO A 114 -19.33 -16.37 8.13
C PRO A 114 -19.05 -17.86 8.36
N LYS A 115 -19.84 -18.75 7.73
CA LYS A 115 -19.58 -20.20 7.73
C LYS A 115 -18.29 -20.56 7.04
N ALA A 116 -17.96 -19.82 5.98
CA ALA A 116 -16.70 -19.96 5.24
C ALA A 116 -16.21 -18.62 4.67
N PHE A 117 -14.92 -18.55 4.39
CA PHE A 117 -14.34 -17.45 3.62
C PHE A 117 -13.36 -17.97 2.56
N ILE A 118 -13.19 -17.20 1.50
CA ILE A 118 -12.19 -17.47 0.45
C ILE A 118 -11.53 -16.16 0.07
N MET A 119 -10.21 -16.11 0.24
CA MET A 119 -9.37 -14.97 -0.15
C MET A 119 -8.47 -15.36 -1.32
N GLU A 120 -8.50 -14.57 -2.39
CA GLU A 120 -7.55 -14.64 -3.49
C GLU A 120 -6.48 -13.58 -3.33
N ASN A 121 -5.23 -13.92 -3.62
CA ASN A 121 -4.13 -12.96 -3.62
C ASN A 121 -3.02 -13.41 -4.60
N VAL A 122 -2.00 -12.57 -4.74
CA VAL A 122 -0.81 -12.94 -5.52
C VAL A 122 -0.05 -14.10 -4.84
N SER A 123 0.56 -14.97 -5.63
CA SER A 123 1.30 -16.16 -5.11
C SER A 123 2.41 -15.79 -4.12
N MET A 124 2.93 -14.58 -4.21
CA MET A 124 3.98 -14.08 -3.31
C MET A 124 3.49 -13.82 -1.87
N LEU A 125 2.18 -13.75 -1.60
CA LEU A 125 1.67 -13.52 -0.23
C LEU A 125 2.19 -14.57 0.78
N ARG A 126 2.49 -15.78 0.31
CA ARG A 126 3.10 -16.86 1.12
C ARG A 126 4.58 -16.62 1.44
N SER A 127 5.24 -15.70 0.72
CA SER A 127 6.67 -15.45 0.95
C SER A 127 6.89 -14.60 2.20
N ASP A 128 8.00 -14.83 2.88
CA ASP A 128 8.45 -14.08 4.06
C ASP A 128 8.70 -12.58 3.78
N THR A 129 8.57 -12.17 2.52
CA THR A 129 8.68 -10.77 2.08
C THR A 129 7.40 -9.96 2.28
N HIS A 130 6.24 -10.62 2.49
CA HIS A 130 4.98 -9.95 2.76
C HIS A 130 4.78 -9.74 4.25
N ARG A 131 5.29 -8.59 4.71
CA ARG A 131 5.24 -8.18 6.10
C ARG A 131 4.60 -6.80 6.21
N PHE A 132 4.03 -6.49 7.36
CA PHE A 132 3.60 -5.14 7.70
C PHE A 132 4.40 -4.63 8.89
N TYR A 133 4.59 -3.33 8.95
CA TYR A 133 5.32 -2.69 10.05
C TYR A 133 4.40 -2.47 11.23
N GLU A 134 4.96 -2.66 12.43
CA GLU A 134 4.26 -2.43 13.68
C GLU A 134 3.89 -0.94 13.81
N SER A 135 2.61 -0.68 14.06
CA SER A 135 2.09 0.66 14.27
C SER A 135 1.33 0.75 15.59
N THR A 136 1.12 1.97 16.07
CA THR A 136 0.34 2.22 17.28
C THR A 136 -1.09 1.68 17.19
N LYS A 137 -1.65 1.58 15.97
CA LYS A 137 -2.98 1.01 15.73
C LYS A 137 -3.01 -0.51 15.86
N ASP A 138 -1.89 -1.17 15.58
CA ASP A 138 -1.80 -2.64 15.53
C ASP A 138 -1.30 -3.25 16.83
N SER A 139 -0.54 -2.47 17.62
CA SER A 139 0.19 -2.93 18.80
C SER A 139 -0.73 -3.60 19.83
N ASP A 140 -1.87 -3.01 20.14
CA ASP A 140 -2.80 -3.54 21.13
C ASP A 140 -3.42 -4.86 20.68
N GLU A 141 -3.81 -4.98 19.40
CA GLU A 141 -4.38 -6.22 18.87
C GLU A 141 -3.34 -7.34 18.83
N ILE A 142 -2.11 -7.04 18.40
CA ILE A 142 -1.00 -8.00 18.37
C ILE A 142 -0.67 -8.50 19.79
N ASN A 143 -0.58 -7.59 20.76
CA ASN A 143 -0.33 -7.94 22.15
C ASN A 143 -1.44 -8.85 22.71
N GLN A 144 -2.72 -8.54 22.45
CA GLN A 144 -3.84 -9.39 22.84
C GLN A 144 -3.79 -10.79 22.21
N LEU A 145 -3.34 -10.90 20.97
CA LEU A 145 -3.19 -12.21 20.31
C LEU A 145 -2.05 -13.02 20.94
N ILE A 146 -0.91 -12.36 21.25
CA ILE A 146 0.22 -13.00 21.93
C ILE A 146 -0.19 -13.46 23.34
N GLU A 147 -0.91 -12.65 24.12
CA GLU A 147 -1.44 -13.01 25.43
C GLU A 147 -2.41 -14.21 25.38
N LYS A 148 -3.14 -14.39 24.28
CA LYS A 148 -3.97 -15.56 24.03
C LYS A 148 -3.19 -16.80 23.61
N GLY A 149 -1.86 -16.71 23.52
CA GLY A 149 -0.97 -17.83 23.20
C GLY A 149 -0.73 -18.05 21.71
N PHE A 150 -1.07 -17.08 20.85
CA PHE A 150 -0.72 -17.16 19.43
C PHE A 150 0.73 -16.72 19.20
N GLU A 151 1.45 -17.48 18.40
CA GLU A 151 2.80 -17.11 17.97
C GLU A 151 2.72 -16.22 16.73
N ILE A 152 3.16 -14.96 16.90
CA ILE A 152 3.29 -14.01 15.78
C ILE A 152 4.76 -13.55 15.76
N PRO A 153 5.64 -14.27 15.04
CA PRO A 153 7.06 -13.95 15.00
C PRO A 153 7.31 -12.55 14.45
N LYS A 154 8.01 -11.73 15.23
CA LYS A 154 8.45 -10.41 14.81
C LYS A 154 9.87 -10.43 14.27
N ARG A 155 10.15 -9.56 13.30
CA ARG A 155 11.48 -9.31 12.75
C ARG A 155 11.76 -7.81 12.80
N GLU A 156 12.97 -7.44 13.19
CA GLU A 156 13.44 -6.07 13.03
C GLU A 156 13.81 -5.83 11.57
N ASP A 157 13.17 -4.84 10.96
CA ASP A 157 13.47 -4.35 9.62
C ASP A 157 14.08 -2.95 9.67
N ARG A 158 14.78 -2.57 8.60
CA ARG A 158 15.44 -1.26 8.46
C ARG A 158 14.88 -0.53 7.26
N LEU A 159 14.18 0.56 7.50
CA LEU A 159 13.73 1.46 6.45
C LEU A 159 14.81 2.49 6.16
N TYR A 160 15.25 2.58 4.93
CA TYR A 160 16.19 3.61 4.49
C TYR A 160 15.43 4.93 4.31
N VAL A 161 15.76 5.91 5.15
CA VAL A 161 15.12 7.22 5.15
C VAL A 161 15.91 8.18 4.25
N SER A 162 17.25 8.18 4.36
CA SER A 162 18.14 8.93 3.49
C SER A 162 19.50 8.26 3.40
N GLU A 163 20.05 8.18 2.18
CA GLU A 163 21.46 7.81 1.96
C GLU A 163 22.38 9.04 2.08
N ASP A 164 21.83 10.25 1.89
CA ASP A 164 22.55 11.51 1.99
C ASP A 164 22.66 11.95 3.45
N VAL A 165 23.81 12.54 3.79
CA VAL A 165 24.08 13.12 5.11
C VAL A 165 23.89 14.63 5.06
N PHE A 166 22.89 15.13 5.80
CA PHE A 166 22.60 16.56 5.89
C PHE A 166 23.22 17.14 7.15
N GLN A 167 24.30 17.91 7.00
CA GLN A 167 25.09 18.46 8.11
C GLN A 167 24.34 19.49 8.96
N ASN A 168 23.28 20.08 8.41
CA ASN A 168 22.42 21.06 9.08
C ASN A 168 21.26 20.43 9.84
N ILE A 169 21.21 19.08 9.92
CA ILE A 169 20.20 18.34 10.65
C ILE A 169 20.86 17.44 11.69
N ASP A 170 20.48 17.62 12.95
CA ASP A 170 20.93 16.74 14.03
C ASP A 170 20.09 15.44 14.05
N TYR A 171 20.68 14.38 13.53
CA TYR A 171 20.02 13.06 13.48
C TYR A 171 19.82 12.44 14.88
N ALA A 172 20.56 12.87 15.89
CA ALA A 172 20.34 12.41 17.26
C ALA A 172 19.07 13.02 17.87
N GLN A 173 18.62 14.15 17.34
CA GLN A 173 17.42 14.86 17.76
C GLN A 173 16.35 14.91 16.67
N ILE A 174 16.37 13.97 15.73
CA ILE A 174 15.52 13.98 14.54
C ILE A 174 14.02 14.07 14.85
N ASP A 175 13.60 13.56 16.00
CA ASP A 175 12.20 13.62 16.43
C ASP A 175 11.75 15.01 16.86
N ASN A 176 12.72 15.87 17.23
CA ASN A 176 12.51 17.26 17.67
C ASN A 176 12.79 18.30 16.59
N VAL A 177 13.18 17.87 15.38
CA VAL A 177 13.47 18.79 14.27
C VAL A 177 12.17 19.36 13.72
N GLU A 178 12.10 20.69 13.65
CA GLU A 178 11.01 21.43 13.00
C GLU A 178 11.29 21.48 11.49
N PHE A 179 10.73 20.50 10.77
CA PHE A 179 11.01 20.32 9.34
C PHE A 179 10.40 21.41 8.45
N GLU A 180 9.47 22.19 8.96
CA GLU A 180 8.83 23.31 8.27
C GLU A 180 9.86 24.33 7.74
N HIS A 181 10.98 24.51 8.46
CA HIS A 181 12.08 25.36 8.06
C HIS A 181 12.90 24.85 6.85
N PHE A 182 12.67 23.61 6.43
CA PHE A 182 13.41 22.99 5.32
C PHE A 182 12.55 22.76 4.09
N ILE A 183 11.23 22.92 4.19
CA ILE A 183 10.26 22.57 3.13
C ILE A 183 10.07 23.73 2.18
N ILE A 184 10.11 23.44 0.88
CA ILE A 184 9.79 24.40 -0.17
C ILE A 184 8.40 24.10 -0.80
N PRO A 185 7.74 25.07 -1.44
CA PRO A 185 6.47 24.86 -2.11
C PRO A 185 6.51 23.69 -3.10
N VAL A 186 5.47 22.87 -3.10
CA VAL A 186 5.41 21.63 -3.87
C VAL A 186 5.60 21.83 -5.38
N GLU A 187 5.13 22.95 -5.91
CA GLU A 187 5.27 23.26 -7.33
C GLU A 187 6.75 23.54 -7.70
N LEU A 188 7.53 24.19 -6.82
CA LEU A 188 8.95 24.36 -7.03
C LEU A 188 9.69 23.03 -6.90
N LEU A 189 9.35 22.22 -5.88
CA LEU A 189 9.94 20.89 -5.69
C LEU A 189 9.72 19.99 -6.92
N GLN A 190 8.54 20.01 -7.52
CA GLN A 190 8.26 19.26 -8.75
C GLN A 190 9.16 19.71 -9.91
N LEU A 191 9.35 21.01 -10.09
CA LEU A 191 10.23 21.55 -11.12
C LEU A 191 11.70 21.16 -10.86
N LEU A 192 12.19 21.32 -9.64
CA LEU A 192 13.55 20.92 -9.27
C LEU A 192 13.77 19.41 -9.39
N SER A 193 12.77 18.59 -9.07
CA SER A 193 12.83 17.14 -9.23
C SER A 193 12.95 16.71 -10.70
N VAL A 194 12.23 17.39 -11.61
CA VAL A 194 12.36 17.14 -13.05
C VAL A 194 13.71 17.68 -13.57
N LEU A 195 14.15 18.84 -13.10
CA LEU A 195 15.47 19.39 -13.42
C LEU A 195 16.57 18.41 -13.02
N ASN A 196 16.53 17.88 -11.80
CA ASN A 196 17.49 16.90 -11.28
C ASN A 196 17.61 15.66 -12.19
N LYS A 197 16.47 15.12 -12.61
CA LYS A 197 16.44 13.95 -13.51
C LYS A 197 17.01 14.25 -14.90
N ASN A 198 16.99 15.51 -15.34
CA ASN A 198 17.41 15.90 -16.67
C ASN A 198 18.92 16.20 -16.77
N PHE A 199 19.64 16.36 -15.65
CA PHE A 199 21.10 16.57 -15.69
C PHE A 199 21.88 15.48 -16.42
N SER A 200 21.36 14.25 -16.42
CA SER A 200 21.97 13.12 -17.14
C SER A 200 21.79 13.15 -18.66
N ASN A 201 20.96 14.08 -19.20
CA ASN A 201 20.65 14.15 -20.64
C ASN A 201 20.56 15.60 -21.12
N GLU A 202 21.55 16.03 -21.86
CA GLU A 202 21.70 17.42 -22.31
C GLU A 202 20.52 17.96 -23.13
N ASN A 203 20.01 17.15 -24.07
CA ASN A 203 18.87 17.55 -24.91
C ASN A 203 17.59 17.72 -24.08
N ARG A 204 17.36 16.88 -23.09
CA ARG A 204 16.21 16.99 -22.18
C ARG A 204 16.37 18.19 -21.25
N LEU A 205 17.57 18.42 -20.72
CA LEU A 205 17.88 19.55 -19.87
C LEU A 205 17.61 20.88 -20.60
N THR A 206 18.15 21.04 -21.81
CA THR A 206 17.97 22.26 -22.61
C THR A 206 16.49 22.53 -22.92
N LYS A 207 15.74 21.50 -23.37
CA LYS A 207 14.29 21.63 -23.61
C LYS A 207 13.52 22.00 -22.36
N PHE A 208 13.87 21.42 -21.23
CA PHE A 208 13.24 21.71 -19.95
C PHE A 208 13.51 23.16 -19.50
N LEU A 209 14.75 23.62 -19.59
CA LEU A 209 15.15 24.98 -19.21
C LEU A 209 14.51 26.05 -20.08
N ILE A 210 14.45 25.85 -21.40
CA ILE A 210 13.75 26.79 -22.32
C ILE A 210 12.30 27.00 -21.86
N LYS A 211 11.64 25.94 -21.38
CA LYS A 211 10.23 26.01 -20.99
C LYS A 211 10.03 26.56 -19.57
N ASN A 212 10.91 26.22 -18.61
CA ASN A 212 10.61 26.35 -17.19
C ASN A 212 11.54 27.32 -16.42
N SER A 213 12.65 27.78 -17.00
CA SER A 213 13.65 28.62 -16.28
C SER A 213 13.02 29.88 -15.67
N LYS A 214 12.16 30.58 -16.41
CA LYS A 214 11.49 31.80 -15.93
C LYS A 214 10.58 31.53 -14.73
N ASP A 215 9.85 30.41 -14.74
CA ASP A 215 8.96 30.04 -13.63
C ASP A 215 9.77 29.63 -12.39
N ILE A 216 10.82 28.84 -12.55
CA ILE A 216 11.73 28.46 -11.46
C ILE A 216 12.33 29.70 -10.80
N VAL A 217 12.92 30.60 -11.59
CA VAL A 217 13.53 31.84 -11.10
C VAL A 217 12.51 32.71 -10.36
N LYS A 218 11.30 32.87 -10.92
CA LYS A 218 10.21 33.62 -10.28
C LYS A 218 9.84 33.04 -8.93
N ARG A 219 9.64 31.72 -8.83
CA ARG A 219 9.27 31.04 -7.58
C ARG A 219 10.36 31.13 -6.53
N ILE A 220 11.62 30.88 -6.89
CA ILE A 220 12.75 31.04 -5.96
C ILE A 220 12.84 32.48 -5.47
N THR A 221 12.72 33.47 -6.36
CA THR A 221 12.74 34.87 -5.99
C THR A 221 11.63 35.24 -5.01
N SER A 222 10.42 34.74 -5.24
CA SER A 222 9.29 34.95 -4.30
C SER A 222 9.59 34.40 -2.92
N ILE A 223 10.15 33.18 -2.83
CA ILE A 223 10.53 32.55 -1.56
C ILE A 223 11.61 33.35 -0.85
N LEU A 224 12.66 33.76 -1.57
CA LEU A 224 13.77 34.52 -0.98
C LEU A 224 13.35 35.91 -0.48
N ASN A 225 12.38 36.54 -1.14
CA ASN A 225 11.86 37.85 -0.73
C ASN A 225 10.85 37.73 0.45
N ALA A 226 10.10 36.64 0.56
CA ALA A 226 9.14 36.43 1.65
C ALA A 226 9.78 36.15 3.01
N GLN A 227 11.08 35.84 3.06
CA GLN A 227 11.82 35.49 4.29
C GLN A 227 11.87 36.62 5.35
N SER A 228 11.54 37.84 5.00
CA SER A 228 11.52 38.98 5.95
C SER A 228 10.17 39.12 6.69
N ASP A 229 9.09 38.53 6.21
CA ASP A 229 7.71 38.80 6.64
C ASP A 229 6.95 37.57 7.17
N ASP A 230 7.50 36.35 7.02
CA ASP A 230 6.85 35.11 7.41
C ASP A 230 7.29 34.61 8.81
N GLU A 231 6.36 33.96 9.54
CA GLU A 231 6.61 33.31 10.83
C GLU A 231 7.60 32.13 10.71
N VAL A 232 7.70 31.51 9.53
CA VAL A 232 8.61 30.39 9.25
C VAL A 232 9.72 30.82 8.30
N VAL A 233 10.91 31.01 8.85
CA VAL A 233 12.12 31.35 8.07
C VAL A 233 12.81 30.08 7.60
N LEU A 234 13.03 29.94 6.29
CA LEU A 234 13.76 28.79 5.75
C LEU A 234 15.18 28.69 6.30
N ASP A 235 15.68 27.46 6.44
CA ASP A 235 17.06 27.18 6.83
C ASP A 235 18.06 27.90 5.91
N LYS A 236 19.14 28.40 6.50
CA LYS A 236 20.16 29.16 5.79
C LYS A 236 20.82 28.36 4.66
N THR A 237 20.99 27.05 4.82
CA THR A 237 21.58 26.19 3.80
C THR A 237 20.62 26.02 2.62
N VAL A 238 19.32 25.83 2.89
CA VAL A 238 18.28 25.75 1.85
C VAL A 238 18.20 27.06 1.09
N THR A 239 18.15 28.19 1.80
CA THR A 239 18.11 29.55 1.24
C THR A 239 19.32 29.83 0.34
N TYR A 240 20.54 29.52 0.82
CA TYR A 240 21.76 29.68 0.05
C TYR A 240 21.76 28.87 -1.25
N ARG A 241 21.37 27.61 -1.19
CA ARG A 241 21.32 26.72 -2.36
C ARG A 241 20.25 27.16 -3.36
N LEU A 242 19.08 27.59 -2.91
CA LEU A 242 18.06 28.15 -3.80
C LEU A 242 18.56 29.42 -4.51
N ALA A 243 19.24 30.30 -3.81
CA ALA A 243 19.84 31.49 -4.42
C ALA A 243 20.89 31.09 -5.48
N ALA A 244 21.78 30.16 -5.17
CA ALA A 244 22.79 29.66 -6.10
C ALA A 244 22.18 29.01 -7.35
N ILE A 245 21.12 28.24 -7.20
CA ILE A 245 20.37 27.61 -8.32
C ILE A 245 19.75 28.72 -9.20
N LYS A 246 19.10 29.70 -8.58
CA LYS A 246 18.52 30.86 -9.31
C LYS A 246 19.54 31.56 -10.15
N ASP A 247 20.67 31.94 -9.55
CA ASP A 247 21.73 32.70 -10.23
C ASP A 247 22.37 31.87 -11.36
N ALA A 248 22.54 30.58 -11.17
CA ALA A 248 23.05 29.67 -12.20
C ALA A 248 22.09 29.51 -13.38
N ILE A 249 20.77 29.52 -13.13
CA ILE A 249 19.77 29.47 -14.22
C ILE A 249 19.82 30.79 -15.02
N ILE A 250 19.96 31.96 -14.35
CA ILE A 250 20.06 33.26 -15.00
C ILE A 250 21.32 33.36 -15.84
N ASN A 251 22.43 32.80 -15.34
CA ASN A 251 23.75 32.86 -16.00
C ASN A 251 23.98 31.66 -16.95
N GLU A 252 22.97 30.84 -17.23
CA GLU A 252 23.05 29.67 -18.10
C GLU A 252 24.10 28.62 -17.65
N SER A 253 24.47 28.61 -16.37
CA SER A 253 25.47 27.70 -15.77
C SER A 253 24.87 26.66 -14.81
N VAL A 254 23.57 26.31 -14.94
CA VAL A 254 22.83 25.47 -14.00
C VAL A 254 23.43 24.07 -13.81
N LYS A 255 24.21 23.57 -14.78
CA LYS A 255 24.92 22.27 -14.65
C LYS A 255 25.93 22.28 -13.51
N GLU A 256 26.55 23.42 -13.22
CA GLU A 256 27.51 23.60 -12.12
C GLU A 256 26.83 23.52 -10.74
N LYS A 257 25.50 23.59 -10.72
CA LYS A 257 24.63 23.51 -9.51
C LYS A 257 23.79 22.25 -9.42
N ALA A 258 24.18 21.21 -10.14
CA ALA A 258 23.50 19.92 -10.08
C ALA A 258 23.46 19.36 -8.65
N ASP A 259 24.54 19.49 -7.87
CA ASP A 259 24.62 19.05 -6.48
C ASP A 259 23.70 19.86 -5.55
N ASP A 260 23.53 21.17 -5.82
CA ASP A 260 22.61 22.00 -5.04
C ASP A 260 21.16 21.60 -5.30
N VAL A 261 20.80 21.29 -6.56
CA VAL A 261 19.48 20.77 -6.92
C VAL A 261 19.24 19.39 -6.31
N ALA A 262 20.23 18.49 -6.42
CA ALA A 262 20.16 17.15 -5.84
C ALA A 262 19.97 17.23 -4.32
N TYR A 263 20.71 18.09 -3.62
CA TYR A 263 20.59 18.31 -2.18
C TYR A 263 19.16 18.68 -1.78
N ILE A 264 18.55 19.69 -2.42
CA ILE A 264 17.16 20.10 -2.11
C ILE A 264 16.19 18.96 -2.34
N VAL A 265 16.29 18.27 -3.47
CA VAL A 265 15.38 17.16 -3.80
C VAL A 265 15.53 15.99 -2.83
N SER A 266 16.76 15.65 -2.43
CA SER A 266 17.04 14.57 -1.48
C SER A 266 16.57 14.92 -0.06
N LEU A 267 16.78 16.17 0.36
CA LEU A 267 16.33 16.68 1.65
C LEU A 267 14.81 16.58 1.79
N GLU A 268 14.07 17.06 0.81
CA GLU A 268 12.61 16.98 0.77
C GLU A 268 12.11 15.53 0.76
N LYS A 269 12.80 14.64 0.03
CA LYS A 269 12.48 13.21 0.03
C LYS A 269 12.68 12.61 1.42
N MET A 270 13.76 12.93 2.12
CA MET A 270 14.01 12.48 3.49
C MET A 270 12.90 12.95 4.42
N ILE A 271 12.55 14.23 4.38
CA ILE A 271 11.49 14.82 5.21
C ILE A 271 10.14 14.14 4.94
N SER A 272 9.79 13.96 3.67
CA SER A 272 8.57 13.25 3.26
C SER A 272 8.51 11.83 3.82
N THR A 273 9.64 11.13 3.83
CA THR A 273 9.76 9.79 4.40
C THR A 273 9.56 9.80 5.92
N ILE A 274 10.14 10.79 6.63
CA ILE A 274 9.96 10.94 8.08
C ILE A 274 8.50 11.21 8.42
N TYR A 275 7.85 12.11 7.68
CA TYR A 275 6.41 12.36 7.87
C TYR A 275 5.56 11.13 7.57
N GLU A 276 5.91 10.35 6.54
CA GLU A 276 5.22 9.09 6.24
C GLU A 276 5.32 8.10 7.40
N ILE A 277 6.50 7.94 8.01
CA ILE A 277 6.72 7.12 9.21
C ILE A 277 5.86 7.61 10.38
N LYS A 278 5.92 8.91 10.70
CA LYS A 278 5.19 9.52 11.82
C LYS A 278 3.67 9.46 11.61
N ASN A 279 3.17 9.79 10.43
CA ASN A 279 1.74 9.79 10.11
C ASN A 279 1.11 8.40 10.10
N ASN A 280 1.90 7.37 9.80
CA ASN A 280 1.46 5.97 9.92
C ASN A 280 1.60 5.42 11.34
N GLY A 281 2.11 6.20 12.28
CA GLY A 281 2.28 5.81 13.67
C GLY A 281 3.17 4.60 13.85
N LEU A 282 4.22 4.45 13.03
CA LEU A 282 5.13 3.31 13.14
C LEU A 282 5.88 3.33 14.47
N ILE A 283 5.99 2.16 15.11
CA ILE A 283 6.69 1.98 16.37
C ILE A 283 8.12 1.53 16.09
N GLY A 284 9.08 2.42 16.33
CA GLY A 284 10.49 2.16 16.06
C GLY A 284 11.37 3.33 16.48
N GLN A 285 12.61 3.37 15.98
CA GLN A 285 13.54 4.44 16.29
C GLN A 285 14.45 4.79 15.11
N PHE A 286 14.76 6.08 14.96
CA PHE A 286 15.75 6.55 14.03
C PHE A 286 17.17 6.18 14.51
N SER A 287 18.05 5.87 13.57
CA SER A 287 19.46 5.64 13.83
C SER A 287 20.28 5.91 12.57
N VAL A 288 21.58 6.15 12.75
CA VAL A 288 22.52 6.31 11.64
C VAL A 288 23.27 5.00 11.46
N ASN A 289 23.38 4.49 10.25
CA ASN A 289 24.14 3.29 9.94
C ASN A 289 25.65 3.59 9.81
N GLU A 290 26.46 2.57 9.58
CA GLU A 290 27.92 2.68 9.47
C GLU A 290 28.38 3.60 8.31
N ASN A 291 27.53 3.79 7.28
CA ASN A 291 27.80 4.64 6.13
C ASN A 291 27.27 6.08 6.30
N GLY A 292 26.74 6.43 7.48
CA GLY A 292 26.15 7.74 7.73
C GLY A 292 24.70 7.90 7.23
N ALA A 293 24.10 6.90 6.64
CA ALA A 293 22.73 6.95 6.16
C ALA A 293 21.72 6.91 7.33
N LEU A 294 20.67 7.74 7.24
CA LEU A 294 19.57 7.72 8.19
C LEU A 294 18.66 6.53 7.91
N ILE A 295 18.46 5.70 8.92
CA ILE A 295 17.56 4.55 8.88
C ILE A 295 16.54 4.63 10.01
N TYR A 296 15.38 4.00 9.81
CA TYR A 296 14.39 3.77 10.84
C TYR A 296 14.29 2.27 11.13
N LYS A 297 14.58 1.86 12.35
CA LYS A 297 14.45 0.48 12.82
C LYS A 297 13.02 0.27 13.29
N VAL A 298 12.33 -0.71 12.73
CA VAL A 298 10.93 -1.00 13.01
C VAL A 298 10.69 -2.49 13.04
N ASN A 299 9.82 -2.95 13.93
CA ASN A 299 9.38 -4.33 13.89
C ASN A 299 8.41 -4.57 12.75
N SER A 300 8.45 -5.76 12.18
CA SER A 300 7.50 -6.20 11.16
C SER A 300 6.99 -7.60 11.47
N TYR A 301 5.78 -7.88 11.01
CA TYR A 301 5.08 -9.14 11.18
C TYR A 301 4.68 -9.72 9.83
N SER A 302 4.76 -11.05 9.70
CA SER A 302 4.23 -11.77 8.54
C SER A 302 2.71 -11.61 8.48
N VAL A 303 2.19 -11.25 7.31
CA VAL A 303 0.74 -11.14 7.08
C VAL A 303 0.05 -12.49 7.31
N ILE A 304 0.67 -13.59 6.88
CA ILE A 304 0.10 -14.94 7.04
C ILE A 304 0.04 -15.35 8.52
N ASP A 305 1.11 -15.09 9.30
CA ASP A 305 1.13 -15.44 10.72
C ASP A 305 0.08 -14.64 11.50
N TYR A 306 -0.04 -13.35 11.19
CA TYR A 306 -1.07 -12.50 11.77
C TYR A 306 -2.49 -13.00 11.43
N VAL A 307 -2.75 -13.36 10.18
CA VAL A 307 -4.02 -13.93 9.74
C VAL A 307 -4.34 -15.22 10.46
N ASN A 308 -3.36 -16.13 10.57
CA ASN A 308 -3.50 -17.38 11.30
C ASN A 308 -3.82 -17.13 12.77
N ALA A 309 -3.18 -16.15 13.40
CA ALA A 309 -3.45 -15.79 14.78
C ALA A 309 -4.86 -15.22 14.97
N ILE A 310 -5.31 -14.31 14.10
CA ILE A 310 -6.67 -13.74 14.19
C ILE A 310 -7.76 -14.77 14.02
N LEU A 311 -7.61 -15.71 13.09
CA LEU A 311 -8.66 -16.66 12.71
C LEU A 311 -8.40 -18.09 13.17
N GLY A 312 -7.17 -18.43 13.59
CA GLY A 312 -6.74 -19.79 13.88
C GLY A 312 -7.53 -20.49 14.97
N GLY A 313 -8.12 -19.75 15.90
CA GLY A 313 -9.00 -20.31 16.93
C GLY A 313 -10.40 -20.68 16.43
N GLU A 314 -10.93 -20.00 15.41
CA GLU A 314 -12.31 -20.12 14.98
C GLU A 314 -12.49 -20.85 13.64
N TYR A 315 -11.45 -20.88 12.78
CA TYR A 315 -11.51 -21.44 11.44
C TYR A 315 -10.47 -22.54 11.22
N ILE A 316 -10.87 -23.59 10.51
CA ILE A 316 -9.95 -24.57 9.92
C ILE A 316 -9.58 -24.01 8.55
N GLN A 317 -8.30 -23.75 8.33
CA GLN A 317 -7.81 -23.06 7.14
C GLN A 317 -6.95 -23.97 6.26
N VAL A 318 -6.99 -23.72 4.95
CA VAL A 318 -6.06 -24.26 3.96
C VAL A 318 -5.67 -23.14 3.00
N GLY A 319 -4.40 -23.10 2.60
CA GLY A 319 -3.93 -22.15 1.62
C GLY A 319 -2.89 -22.77 0.70
N ASP A 320 -3.04 -22.55 -0.61
CA ASP A 320 -2.05 -22.97 -1.61
C ASP A 320 -2.15 -22.13 -2.89
N THR A 321 -1.16 -22.30 -3.77
CA THR A 321 -1.13 -21.63 -5.07
C THR A 321 -1.84 -22.46 -6.13
N VAL A 322 -2.83 -21.85 -6.77
CA VAL A 322 -3.64 -22.43 -7.86
C VAL A 322 -3.32 -21.69 -9.15
N ASN A 323 -3.25 -22.41 -10.28
CA ASN A 323 -2.99 -21.82 -11.59
C ASN A 323 -4.25 -21.90 -12.47
N ALA A 324 -4.67 -20.76 -13.04
CA ALA A 324 -5.87 -20.67 -13.87
C ALA A 324 -5.83 -21.60 -15.09
N GLU A 325 -4.64 -21.85 -15.68
CA GLU A 325 -4.49 -22.75 -16.83
C GLU A 325 -4.91 -24.20 -16.53
N TRP A 326 -4.87 -24.62 -15.25
CA TRP A 326 -5.32 -25.97 -14.84
C TRP A 326 -6.81 -26.21 -15.11
N PHE A 327 -7.57 -25.13 -15.25
CA PHE A 327 -9.02 -25.14 -15.42
C PHE A 327 -9.46 -24.66 -16.81
N GLY A 328 -8.56 -24.75 -17.81
CA GLY A 328 -8.88 -24.44 -19.20
C GLY A 328 -8.85 -22.96 -19.56
N VAL A 329 -8.29 -22.10 -18.69
CA VAL A 329 -8.07 -20.70 -19.00
C VAL A 329 -6.77 -20.55 -19.80
N PRO A 330 -6.78 -19.89 -20.99
CA PRO A 330 -5.58 -19.74 -21.82
C PRO A 330 -4.63 -18.65 -21.25
N GLN A 331 -4.33 -18.73 -19.96
CA GLN A 331 -3.45 -17.81 -19.26
C GLN A 331 -2.76 -18.50 -18.10
N GLU A 332 -1.43 -18.45 -18.07
CA GLU A 332 -0.66 -18.79 -16.89
C GLU A 332 -0.86 -17.69 -15.84
N ARG A 333 -1.77 -17.94 -14.89
CA ARG A 333 -2.10 -17.00 -13.80
C ARG A 333 -2.11 -17.74 -12.48
N ARG A 334 -1.02 -17.61 -11.73
CA ARG A 334 -0.88 -18.22 -10.40
C ARG A 334 -1.42 -17.28 -9.34
N ARG A 335 -2.28 -17.83 -8.46
CA ARG A 335 -2.88 -17.10 -7.34
C ARG A 335 -2.81 -17.92 -6.07
N TYR A 336 -2.48 -17.26 -4.98
CA TYR A 336 -2.58 -17.86 -3.66
C TYR A 336 -4.03 -17.74 -3.18
N ILE A 337 -4.63 -18.90 -2.91
CA ILE A 337 -6.01 -18.98 -2.40
C ILE A 337 -5.95 -19.46 -0.95
N VAL A 338 -6.60 -18.73 -0.06
CA VAL A 338 -6.85 -19.16 1.31
C VAL A 338 -8.34 -19.40 1.48
N MET A 339 -8.69 -20.56 2.02
CA MET A 339 -10.04 -20.92 2.37
C MET A 339 -10.11 -21.29 3.86
N GLY A 340 -11.12 -20.77 4.56
CA GLY A 340 -11.39 -21.11 5.94
C GLY A 340 -12.84 -21.57 6.12
N ILE A 341 -13.04 -22.59 6.95
CA ILE A 341 -14.36 -23.10 7.35
C ILE A 341 -14.48 -22.99 8.86
N ARG A 342 -15.62 -22.48 9.35
CA ARG A 342 -15.86 -22.25 10.76
C ARG A 342 -15.90 -23.55 11.56
N LYS A 343 -15.00 -23.68 12.52
CA LYS A 343 -14.72 -24.91 13.25
C LYS A 343 -15.89 -25.37 14.16
N ASP A 344 -16.58 -24.43 14.79
CA ASP A 344 -17.70 -24.72 15.69
C ASP A 344 -18.91 -25.32 14.95
N LEU A 345 -19.09 -24.96 13.68
CA LEU A 345 -20.17 -25.50 12.84
C LEU A 345 -19.77 -26.80 12.13
N TYR A 346 -18.51 -26.92 11.77
CA TYR A 346 -18.02 -28.01 10.92
C TYR A 346 -16.67 -28.56 11.45
N PRO A 347 -16.65 -29.16 12.66
CA PRO A 347 -15.41 -29.56 13.34
C PRO A 347 -14.61 -30.64 12.61
N ASN A 348 -15.26 -31.45 11.78
CA ASN A 348 -14.66 -32.58 11.06
C ASN A 348 -14.46 -32.34 9.57
N VAL A 349 -14.81 -31.13 9.08
CA VAL A 349 -14.63 -30.77 7.66
C VAL A 349 -13.26 -30.18 7.46
N LYS A 350 -12.46 -30.79 6.59
CA LYS A 350 -11.18 -30.22 6.13
C LYS A 350 -11.43 -29.55 4.78
N PRO A 351 -11.25 -28.22 4.69
CA PRO A 351 -11.35 -27.52 3.41
C PRO A 351 -10.28 -28.06 2.44
N GLN A 352 -10.63 -28.15 1.16
CA GLN A 352 -9.73 -28.62 0.10
C GLN A 352 -9.74 -27.63 -1.04
N LEU A 353 -8.56 -27.23 -1.48
CA LEU A 353 -8.40 -26.40 -2.67
C LEU A 353 -8.42 -27.28 -3.93
N PRO A 354 -8.85 -26.71 -5.07
CA PRO A 354 -8.75 -27.41 -6.35
C PRO A 354 -7.28 -27.73 -6.65
N THR A 355 -7.04 -28.96 -7.12
CA THR A 355 -5.69 -29.44 -7.50
C THR A 355 -5.52 -29.47 -9.02
N GLN A 356 -4.28 -29.49 -9.47
CA GLN A 356 -3.97 -29.67 -10.88
C GLN A 356 -4.56 -31.00 -11.37
N PRO A 357 -5.35 -31.00 -12.47
CA PRO A 357 -5.85 -32.23 -13.07
C PRO A 357 -4.72 -33.15 -13.53
N GLU A 358 -4.91 -34.47 -13.44
CA GLU A 358 -3.93 -35.46 -13.91
C GLU A 358 -3.58 -35.29 -15.40
N LYS A 359 -4.54 -34.88 -16.22
CA LYS A 359 -4.36 -34.56 -17.65
C LYS A 359 -4.64 -33.09 -17.87
N LEU A 360 -3.58 -32.28 -17.95
CA LEU A 360 -3.71 -30.89 -18.28
C LEU A 360 -4.05 -30.71 -19.76
N LYS A 361 -5.21 -30.16 -20.07
CA LYS A 361 -5.55 -29.70 -21.41
C LYS A 361 -5.14 -28.24 -21.53
N ILE A 362 -3.94 -28.00 -22.11
CA ILE A 362 -3.51 -26.63 -22.35
C ILE A 362 -4.39 -26.03 -23.45
N VAL A 363 -5.02 -24.91 -23.13
CA VAL A 363 -5.77 -24.09 -24.08
C VAL A 363 -4.91 -22.89 -24.45
N THR A 364 -4.74 -22.63 -25.73
CA THR A 364 -3.98 -21.47 -26.24
C THR A 364 -4.92 -20.47 -26.90
N VAL A 365 -4.52 -19.22 -27.01
CA VAL A 365 -5.29 -18.17 -27.69
C VAL A 365 -5.06 -18.14 -29.21
N GLY A 366 -4.55 -19.19 -29.81
CA GLY A 366 -4.29 -19.30 -31.25
C GLY A 366 -2.91 -18.80 -31.66
#